data_fabbe124a7c99e38e55381b1f1742d52
#
_entry.id   fabbe124a7c99e38e55381b1f1742d52
#
_cell.length_a   1.000
_cell.length_b   1.000
_cell.length_c   1.000
_cell.angle_alpha   90.00
_cell.angle_beta   90.00
_cell.angle_gamma   90.00
#
_symmetry.space_group_name_H-M   'P 1'
#
loop_
_entity.id
_entity.type
_entity.pdbx_description
1 polymer ?
#
loop_
_entity_poly.entity_id
_entity_poly.type
_entity_poly.pdbx_seq_one_letter_code
_entity_poly.pdbx_strand_id
1 'polypeptide(L)'
;IYGLAHVAIMAENYEETILFYTKLLQFKKVHHWALEEYNIYEACMLKSSDGNTYIEVFDKYAEVPREGHTLKQQNESIHGHVLHFALTVDSIKEVIDNLRKYNVKIHNAYESLSLGNPSIEVVNAIIEGPNGEIIELLESVVF
;
A
#
# COMPACT_ATOMS: atom_id res chain seq x y z
N ILE A 1 6.87 19.20 -11.43
CA ILE A 1 6.31 18.07 -10.65
C ILE A 1 4.80 18.10 -10.85
N TYR A 2 4.20 16.98 -11.18
CA TYR A 2 2.76 16.89 -11.49
C TYR A 2 1.98 16.04 -10.46
N GLY A 3 2.65 15.19 -9.70
CA GLY A 3 2.01 14.33 -8.68
C GLY A 3 2.82 13.07 -8.39
N LEU A 4 2.23 12.17 -7.63
CA LEU A 4 2.81 10.87 -7.30
C LEU A 4 2.60 9.91 -8.48
N ALA A 5 3.69 9.35 -9.01
CA ALA A 5 3.62 8.39 -10.12
C ALA A 5 3.23 6.99 -9.62
N HIS A 6 3.88 6.51 -8.55
CA HIS A 6 3.61 5.21 -7.94
C HIS A 6 4.13 5.16 -6.50
N VAL A 7 3.70 4.15 -5.76
CA VAL A 7 4.32 3.68 -4.52
C VAL A 7 5.02 2.37 -4.83
N ALA A 8 6.27 2.20 -4.39
CA ALA A 8 7.02 0.97 -4.60
C ALA A 8 7.06 0.13 -3.31
N ILE A 9 6.89 -1.18 -3.46
CA ILE A 9 6.87 -2.16 -2.37
C ILE A 9 7.85 -3.28 -2.70
N MET A 10 8.68 -3.65 -1.75
CA MET A 10 9.49 -4.87 -1.82
C MET A 10 8.73 -6.02 -1.18
N ALA A 11 8.50 -7.08 -1.93
CA ALA A 11 7.75 -8.24 -1.50
C ALA A 11 8.66 -9.32 -0.92
N GLU A 12 8.42 -9.77 0.31
CA GLU A 12 9.06 -10.97 0.86
C GLU A 12 8.61 -12.24 0.10
N ASN A 13 7.31 -12.33 -0.19
CA ASN A 13 6.73 -13.32 -1.06
C ASN A 13 6.01 -12.60 -2.22
N TYR A 14 6.63 -12.63 -3.40
CA TYR A 14 6.14 -11.91 -4.57
C TYR A 14 4.74 -12.34 -5.00
N GLU A 15 4.51 -13.66 -5.14
CA GLU A 15 3.21 -14.18 -5.57
C GLU A 15 2.09 -13.86 -4.58
N GLU A 16 2.34 -14.00 -3.28
CA GLU A 16 1.37 -13.66 -2.24
C GLU A 16 1.03 -12.17 -2.28
N THR A 17 2.02 -11.32 -2.46
CA THR A 17 1.84 -9.87 -2.59
C THR A 17 0.98 -9.54 -3.81
N ILE A 18 1.29 -10.12 -4.97
CA ILE A 18 0.48 -9.92 -6.19
C ILE A 18 -0.96 -10.39 -5.98
N LEU A 19 -1.18 -11.55 -5.36
CA LEU A 19 -2.52 -12.05 -5.07
C LEU A 19 -3.29 -11.11 -4.12
N PHE A 20 -2.65 -10.59 -3.08
CA PHE A 20 -3.26 -9.63 -2.16
C PHE A 20 -3.78 -8.40 -2.91
N TYR A 21 -2.91 -7.73 -3.67
CA TYR A 21 -3.32 -6.52 -4.39
C TYR A 21 -4.31 -6.79 -5.52
N THR A 22 -4.18 -7.90 -6.25
CA THR A 22 -5.06 -8.16 -7.40
C THR A 22 -6.39 -8.78 -7.01
N LYS A 23 -6.41 -9.72 -6.05
CA LYS A 23 -7.64 -10.43 -5.67
C LYS A 23 -8.43 -9.71 -4.58
N LEU A 24 -7.74 -9.12 -3.60
CA LEU A 24 -8.43 -8.50 -2.45
C LEU A 24 -8.64 -7.01 -2.64
N LEU A 25 -7.64 -6.29 -3.22
CA LEU A 25 -7.71 -4.85 -3.44
C LEU A 25 -8.05 -4.45 -4.89
N GLN A 26 -8.33 -5.45 -5.77
CA GLN A 26 -8.82 -5.27 -7.14
C GLN A 26 -7.90 -4.50 -8.09
N PHE A 27 -6.61 -4.41 -7.78
CA PHE A 27 -5.63 -3.91 -8.73
C PHE A 27 -5.45 -4.87 -9.92
N LYS A 28 -4.95 -4.35 -11.03
CA LYS A 28 -4.62 -5.13 -12.23
C LYS A 28 -3.12 -5.06 -12.52
N LYS A 29 -2.49 -6.20 -12.75
CA LYS A 29 -1.11 -6.26 -13.24
C LYS A 29 -1.11 -5.78 -14.70
N VAL A 30 -0.45 -4.65 -14.97
CA VAL A 30 -0.45 -4.00 -16.30
C VAL A 30 0.90 -4.06 -16.98
N HIS A 31 1.97 -4.30 -16.24
CA HIS A 31 3.32 -4.46 -16.79
C HIS A 31 4.19 -5.33 -15.87
N HIS A 32 5.25 -5.97 -16.43
CA HIS A 32 6.21 -6.73 -15.66
C HIS A 32 7.59 -6.69 -16.34
N TRP A 33 8.64 -6.85 -15.54
CA TRP A 33 10.02 -6.88 -16.03
C TRP A 33 10.95 -7.62 -15.07
N ALA A 34 12.18 -7.87 -15.54
CA ALA A 34 13.32 -8.29 -14.76
C ALA A 34 14.54 -7.46 -15.18
N LEU A 35 15.46 -7.20 -14.25
CA LEU A 35 16.72 -6.50 -14.50
C LEU A 35 17.83 -7.19 -13.67
N GLU A 36 18.57 -8.09 -14.30
CA GLU A 36 19.62 -8.88 -13.63
C GLU A 36 20.72 -8.02 -13.02
N GLU A 37 21.05 -6.90 -13.65
CA GLU A 37 22.06 -5.95 -13.17
C GLU A 37 21.74 -5.32 -11.80
N TYR A 38 20.46 -5.35 -11.37
CA TYR A 38 19.97 -4.90 -10.09
C TYR A 38 19.39 -6.04 -9.24
N ASN A 39 19.69 -7.28 -9.54
CA ASN A 39 19.14 -8.46 -8.90
C ASN A 39 17.60 -8.50 -8.85
N ILE A 40 16.94 -7.86 -9.81
CA ILE A 40 15.50 -7.89 -9.97
C ILE A 40 15.14 -9.08 -10.86
N TYR A 41 14.62 -10.15 -10.26
CA TYR A 41 14.15 -11.32 -11.00
C TYR A 41 12.67 -11.20 -11.37
N GLU A 42 11.90 -10.53 -10.52
CA GLU A 42 10.48 -10.28 -10.74
C GLU A 42 10.11 -8.87 -10.26
N ALA A 43 9.55 -8.09 -11.17
CA ALA A 43 8.93 -6.81 -10.85
C ALA A 43 7.68 -6.61 -11.69
N CYS A 44 6.72 -5.86 -11.17
CA CYS A 44 5.55 -5.48 -11.95
C CYS A 44 4.96 -4.14 -11.53
N MET A 45 4.11 -3.62 -12.41
CA MET A 45 3.27 -2.47 -12.15
C MET A 45 1.82 -2.93 -12.01
N LEU A 46 1.20 -2.58 -10.88
CA LEU A 46 -0.19 -2.79 -10.57
C LEU A 46 -0.93 -1.46 -10.71
N LYS A 47 -2.09 -1.49 -11.35
CA LYS A 47 -2.92 -0.31 -11.61
C LYS A 47 -4.25 -0.46 -10.89
N SER A 48 -4.71 0.60 -10.22
CA SER A 48 -6.02 0.65 -9.59
C SER A 48 -7.17 0.56 -10.60
N SER A 49 -8.37 0.24 -10.13
CA SER A 49 -9.56 0.09 -10.98
C SER A 49 -9.99 1.42 -11.63
N ASP A 50 -9.79 2.55 -10.96
CA ASP A 50 -10.02 3.89 -11.52
C ASP A 50 -8.94 4.36 -12.50
N GLY A 51 -7.81 3.62 -12.54
CA GLY A 51 -6.72 3.89 -13.46
C GLY A 51 -5.74 5.00 -13.06
N ASN A 52 -5.89 5.58 -11.87
CA ASN A 52 -5.13 6.76 -11.44
C ASN A 52 -4.00 6.45 -10.47
N THR A 53 -4.03 5.31 -9.81
CA THR A 53 -3.03 4.90 -8.82
C THR A 53 -2.24 3.70 -9.30
N TYR A 54 -0.93 3.74 -9.05
CA TYR A 54 -0.02 2.66 -9.40
C TYR A 54 0.77 2.20 -8.18
N ILE A 55 0.94 0.89 -8.06
CA ILE A 55 1.83 0.24 -7.10
C ILE A 55 2.85 -0.58 -7.89
N GLU A 56 4.13 -0.29 -7.67
CA GLU A 56 5.24 -1.05 -8.21
C GLU A 56 5.65 -2.11 -7.17
N VAL A 57 5.78 -3.36 -7.60
CA VAL A 57 6.16 -4.46 -6.71
C VAL A 57 7.45 -5.08 -7.21
N PHE A 58 8.44 -5.13 -6.34
CA PHE A 58 9.71 -5.82 -6.55
C PHE A 58 9.78 -7.11 -5.72
N ASP A 59 10.50 -8.09 -6.21
CA ASP A 59 10.88 -9.22 -5.39
C ASP A 59 11.90 -8.82 -4.29
N LYS A 60 12.12 -9.72 -3.33
CA LYS A 60 12.99 -9.48 -2.17
C LYS A 60 14.48 -9.34 -2.48
N TYR A 61 14.90 -9.70 -3.68
CA TYR A 61 16.31 -9.68 -4.08
C TYR A 61 16.71 -8.35 -4.71
N ALA A 62 15.75 -7.53 -5.08
CA ALA A 62 15.98 -6.27 -5.78
C ALA A 62 16.94 -5.33 -5.02
N GLU A 63 18.01 -4.94 -5.67
CA GLU A 63 19.01 -3.99 -5.15
C GLU A 63 18.66 -2.57 -5.59
N VAL A 64 17.55 -2.06 -5.05
CA VAL A 64 17.09 -0.69 -5.28
C VAL A 64 17.16 0.13 -3.99
N PRO A 65 17.38 1.46 -4.07
CA PRO A 65 17.29 2.33 -2.89
C PRO A 65 15.93 2.21 -2.21
N ARG A 66 15.94 2.04 -0.88
CA ARG A 66 14.72 1.87 -0.08
C ARG A 66 14.83 2.57 1.25
N GLU A 67 13.69 2.92 1.83
CA GLU A 67 13.60 3.48 3.17
C GLU A 67 14.17 2.52 4.23
N GLY A 68 14.75 3.08 5.29
CA GLY A 68 15.35 2.30 6.39
C GLY A 68 16.73 1.71 6.08
N HIS A 69 17.19 1.71 4.85
CA HIS A 69 18.49 1.14 4.48
C HIS A 69 19.69 1.96 5.00
N THR A 70 19.47 3.25 5.29
CA THR A 70 20.50 4.18 5.76
C THR A 70 20.53 4.36 7.28
N LEU A 71 19.70 3.69 8.05
CA LEU A 71 19.68 3.77 9.50
C LEU A 71 20.95 3.18 10.08
N LYS A 72 21.72 4.02 10.77
CA LYS A 72 23.03 3.64 11.35
C LYS A 72 22.94 2.95 12.70
N GLN A 73 21.80 3.11 13.42
CA GLN A 73 21.60 2.54 14.78
C GLN A 73 20.14 2.09 14.95
N GLN A 74 19.96 0.96 15.67
CA GLN A 74 18.64 0.36 15.92
C GLN A 74 17.70 1.21 16.80
N ASN A 75 18.20 2.23 17.48
CA ASN A 75 17.47 3.05 18.46
C ASN A 75 17.22 4.49 17.98
N GLU A 76 17.52 4.82 16.73
CA GLU A 76 17.22 6.15 16.19
C GLU A 76 15.75 6.26 15.82
N SER A 77 15.16 7.42 16.15
CA SER A 77 13.81 7.76 15.68
C SER A 77 13.78 7.76 14.17
N ILE A 78 12.85 7.02 13.59
CA ILE A 78 12.63 6.95 12.13
C ILE A 78 11.87 8.20 11.70
N HIS A 79 12.54 9.06 10.91
CA HIS A 79 11.94 10.27 10.36
C HIS A 79 11.98 10.21 8.83
N GLY A 80 10.96 10.77 8.18
CA GLY A 80 10.89 10.85 6.72
C GLY A 80 10.42 9.56 6.02
N HIS A 81 10.17 8.48 6.78
CA HIS A 81 9.60 7.26 6.24
C HIS A 81 8.12 7.42 5.93
N VAL A 82 7.65 6.72 4.91
CA VAL A 82 6.22 6.59 4.64
C VAL A 82 5.59 5.80 5.78
N LEU A 83 4.65 6.41 6.52
CA LEU A 83 3.95 5.75 7.63
C LEU A 83 2.90 4.78 7.10
N HIS A 84 2.13 5.21 6.13
CA HIS A 84 1.11 4.45 5.41
C HIS A 84 0.83 5.14 4.07
N PHE A 85 0.13 4.46 3.21
CA PHE A 85 -0.55 5.07 2.06
C PHE A 85 -2.04 4.77 2.16
N ALA A 86 -2.85 5.68 1.59
CA ALA A 86 -4.30 5.56 1.66
C ALA A 86 -4.89 5.19 0.30
N LEU A 87 -5.90 4.32 0.32
CA LEU A 87 -6.71 3.94 -0.82
C LEU A 87 -8.15 4.38 -0.61
N THR A 88 -8.74 5.05 -1.60
CA THR A 88 -10.15 5.42 -1.57
C THR A 88 -11.02 4.21 -1.89
N VAL A 89 -12.07 4.01 -1.12
CA VAL A 89 -13.05 2.93 -1.28
C VAL A 89 -14.47 3.49 -1.25
N ASP A 90 -15.41 2.81 -1.91
CA ASP A 90 -16.81 3.21 -1.90
C ASP A 90 -17.50 2.85 -0.56
N SER A 91 -17.09 1.75 0.07
CA SER A 91 -17.64 1.28 1.34
C SER A 91 -16.58 0.53 2.14
N ILE A 92 -16.14 1.13 3.24
CA ILE A 92 -15.22 0.49 4.19
C ILE A 92 -15.83 -0.81 4.74
N LYS A 93 -17.12 -0.79 5.07
CA LYS A 93 -17.78 -1.97 5.62
C LYS A 93 -17.68 -3.17 4.68
N GLU A 94 -17.99 -2.99 3.40
CA GLU A 94 -17.93 -4.08 2.42
C GLU A 94 -16.50 -4.59 2.21
N VAL A 95 -15.54 -3.68 2.12
CA VAL A 95 -14.13 -4.05 1.97
C VAL A 95 -13.64 -4.82 3.19
N ILE A 96 -13.87 -4.34 4.40
CA ILE A 96 -13.46 -4.99 5.64
C ILE A 96 -14.13 -6.36 5.81
N ASP A 97 -15.43 -6.47 5.53
CA ASP A 97 -16.15 -7.74 5.60
C ASP A 97 -15.60 -8.78 4.59
N ASN A 98 -15.13 -8.32 3.44
CA ASN A 98 -14.44 -9.18 2.48
C ASN A 98 -13.04 -9.58 2.96
N LEU A 99 -12.23 -8.63 3.42
CA LEU A 99 -10.84 -8.89 3.86
C LEU A 99 -10.78 -9.85 5.06
N ARG A 100 -11.76 -9.81 5.96
CA ARG A 100 -11.89 -10.75 7.09
C ARG A 100 -11.96 -12.20 6.65
N LYS A 101 -12.57 -12.51 5.50
CA LYS A 101 -12.68 -13.88 4.96
C LYS A 101 -11.33 -14.47 4.57
N TYR A 102 -10.32 -13.60 4.35
CA TYR A 102 -8.97 -13.98 3.94
C TYR A 102 -7.93 -13.78 5.04
N ASN A 103 -8.38 -13.59 6.30
CA ASN A 103 -7.52 -13.39 7.47
C ASN A 103 -6.54 -12.22 7.35
N VAL A 104 -6.90 -11.19 6.59
CA VAL A 104 -6.11 -9.95 6.54
C VAL A 104 -6.10 -9.31 7.92
N LYS A 105 -4.94 -8.87 8.36
CA LYS A 105 -4.78 -8.19 9.65
C LYS A 105 -5.39 -6.79 9.59
N ILE A 106 -6.32 -6.54 10.49
CA ILE A 106 -7.06 -5.28 10.58
C ILE A 106 -6.70 -4.64 11.92
N HIS A 107 -6.08 -3.45 11.87
CA HIS A 107 -5.73 -2.67 13.06
C HIS A 107 -6.93 -1.87 13.56
N ASN A 108 -7.68 -1.26 12.63
CA ASN A 108 -8.91 -0.54 12.90
C ASN A 108 -9.91 -0.84 11.76
N ALA A 109 -11.09 -1.35 12.11
CA ALA A 109 -12.07 -1.79 11.12
C ALA A 109 -13.00 -0.67 10.64
N TYR A 110 -13.19 0.36 11.46
CA TYR A 110 -14.05 1.50 11.16
C TYR A 110 -13.84 2.59 12.22
N GLU A 111 -13.59 3.81 11.76
CA GLU A 111 -13.51 4.99 12.61
C GLU A 111 -14.07 6.20 11.86
N SER A 112 -14.84 7.02 12.57
CA SER A 112 -15.31 8.31 12.06
C SER A 112 -14.64 9.43 12.85
N LEU A 113 -13.98 10.33 12.15
CA LEU A 113 -13.19 11.42 12.70
C LEU A 113 -13.60 12.74 12.08
N SER A 114 -13.57 13.78 12.89
CA SER A 114 -13.78 15.16 12.47
C SER A 114 -12.45 15.91 12.52
N LEU A 115 -11.90 16.25 11.36
CA LEU A 115 -10.53 16.75 11.23
C LEU A 115 -10.50 18.23 10.84
N GLY A 116 -9.71 19.01 11.55
CA GLY A 116 -9.33 20.36 11.16
C GLY A 116 -10.35 21.45 11.47
N ASN A 117 -10.06 22.64 10.92
CA ASN A 117 -10.93 23.83 10.99
C ASN A 117 -10.83 24.60 9.66
N PRO A 118 -11.87 24.63 8.79
CA PRO A 118 -13.18 23.98 9.01
C PRO A 118 -13.05 22.45 9.12
N SER A 119 -13.99 21.83 9.81
CA SER A 119 -13.99 20.39 10.02
C SER A 119 -14.33 19.60 8.75
N ILE A 120 -13.56 18.55 8.49
CA ILE A 120 -13.83 17.57 7.44
C ILE A 120 -14.11 16.23 8.11
N GLU A 121 -15.26 15.64 7.81
CA GLU A 121 -15.61 14.31 8.31
C GLU A 121 -14.89 13.24 7.49
N VAL A 122 -14.16 12.36 8.18
CA VAL A 122 -13.37 11.28 7.60
C VAL A 122 -13.84 9.96 8.18
N VAL A 123 -14.11 9.01 7.31
CA VAL A 123 -14.34 7.61 7.71
C VAL A 123 -13.20 6.78 7.17
N ASN A 124 -12.52 6.06 8.07
CA ASN A 124 -11.36 5.26 7.73
C ASN A 124 -11.36 3.87 8.34
N ALA A 125 -10.49 3.02 7.80
CA ALA A 125 -10.03 1.76 8.39
C ALA A 125 -8.54 1.61 8.14
N ILE A 126 -7.85 0.84 9.00
CA ILE A 126 -6.42 0.56 8.87
C ILE A 126 -6.22 -0.95 8.77
N ILE A 127 -5.56 -1.38 7.72
CA ILE A 127 -5.21 -2.78 7.46
C ILE A 127 -3.69 -2.93 7.30
N GLU A 128 -3.21 -4.15 7.38
CA GLU A 128 -1.81 -4.49 7.11
C GLU A 128 -1.71 -5.40 5.90
N GLY A 129 -0.86 -5.04 4.96
CA GLY A 129 -0.56 -5.86 3.81
C GLY A 129 0.44 -6.99 4.13
N PRO A 130 0.69 -7.89 3.18
CA PRO A 130 1.46 -9.12 3.41
C PRO A 130 2.93 -8.89 3.76
N ASN A 131 3.49 -7.70 3.52
CA ASN A 131 4.87 -7.36 3.86
C ASN A 131 4.97 -6.45 5.09
N GLY A 132 3.87 -6.24 5.81
CA GLY A 132 3.79 -5.34 6.96
C GLY A 132 3.52 -3.87 6.60
N GLU A 133 3.25 -3.58 5.32
CA GLU A 133 2.86 -2.24 4.90
C GLU A 133 1.51 -1.84 5.49
N ILE A 134 1.43 -0.63 6.02
CA ILE A 134 0.20 -0.08 6.56
C ILE A 134 -0.60 0.60 5.45
N ILE A 135 -1.84 0.20 5.31
CA ILE A 135 -2.75 0.70 4.29
C ILE A 135 -3.97 1.30 5.00
N GLU A 136 -4.20 2.59 4.79
CA GLU A 136 -5.43 3.24 5.20
C GLU A 136 -6.49 3.10 4.10
N LEU A 137 -7.71 2.80 4.47
CA LEU A 137 -8.87 2.83 3.59
C LEU A 137 -9.69 4.07 3.95
N LEU A 138 -9.98 4.92 2.97
CA LEU A 138 -10.77 6.14 3.13
C LEU A 138 -12.06 6.03 2.33
N GLU A 139 -13.21 6.25 2.99
CA GLU A 139 -14.50 6.25 2.34
C GLU A 139 -14.81 7.64 1.80
N SER A 140 -14.67 7.81 0.48
CA SER A 140 -15.11 8.99 -0.31
C SER A 140 -14.73 10.37 0.27
N VAL A 141 -13.53 10.49 0.85
CA VAL A 141 -13.07 11.76 1.43
C VAL A 141 -12.49 12.67 0.35
N VAL A 142 -12.84 13.96 0.42
CA VAL A 142 -12.24 15.04 -0.37
C VAL A 142 -11.69 16.08 0.60
N PHE A 143 -10.38 16.34 0.50
CA PHE A 143 -9.67 17.37 1.28
C PHE A 143 -9.61 18.70 0.54
#